data_364c11ef8dc6c51bba2e83f4ea147701
#
_entry.id   364c11ef8dc6c51bba2e83f4ea147701
#
_cell.length_a   1.000
_cell.length_b   1.000
_cell.length_c   1.000
_cell.angle_alpha   90.00
_cell.angle_beta   90.00
_cell.angle_gamma   90.00
#
_symmetry.space_group_name_H-M   'P 1'
#
loop_
_entity.id
_entity.type
_entity.pdbx_description
1 polymer ?
#
loop_
_entity_poly.entity_id
_entity_poly.type
_entity_poly.pdbx_seq_one_letter_code
_entity_poly.pdbx_strand_id
1 'polypeptide(L)'
;MHFCENRAADSVVGYYCALAKRENIPYSVQIDLPECLPVDEINLCLVLSNLLENALEASLRTAPARRRIKLTAYLHGNSLALIQVENTYDGVIREKDGVFLSSKRKGDGVGLQSVRHIAEKSCGVSTVTYQDGLFCVKVMLCG
;
A
#
# COMPACT_ATOMS: atom_id res chain seq x y z
N MET A 1 -9.31 17.24 -0.28
CA MET A 1 -8.14 17.26 0.60
C MET A 1 -6.88 16.98 -0.22
N HIS A 2 -5.84 17.75 0.05
CA HIS A 2 -4.58 17.67 -0.70
C HIS A 2 -3.53 16.92 0.11
N PHE A 3 -2.96 15.85 -0.45
CA PHE A 3 -1.96 15.02 0.22
C PHE A 3 -0.55 15.23 -0.34
N CYS A 4 -0.42 15.45 -1.65
CA CYS A 4 0.89 15.67 -2.27
C CYS A 4 0.73 16.44 -3.59
N GLU A 5 1.85 16.88 -4.16
CA GLU A 5 1.87 17.66 -5.39
C GLU A 5 1.58 16.83 -6.64
N ASN A 6 1.86 15.53 -6.61
CA ASN A 6 1.53 14.66 -7.75
C ASN A 6 0.04 14.40 -7.78
N ARG A 7 -0.62 14.84 -8.83
CA ARG A 7 -2.08 14.77 -8.93
C ARG A 7 -2.62 13.36 -8.95
N ALA A 8 -1.97 12.46 -9.69
CA ALA A 8 -2.43 11.08 -9.80
C ALA A 8 -2.32 10.38 -8.46
N ALA A 9 -1.19 10.51 -7.78
CA ALA A 9 -0.99 9.92 -6.45
C ALA A 9 -1.96 10.52 -5.44
N ASP A 10 -2.13 11.84 -5.48
CA ASP A 10 -3.06 12.54 -4.59
C ASP A 10 -4.49 12.01 -4.74
N SER A 11 -4.92 11.78 -5.98
CA SER A 11 -6.25 11.23 -6.27
C SER A 11 -6.44 9.84 -5.70
N VAL A 12 -5.44 8.97 -5.86
CA VAL A 12 -5.51 7.60 -5.33
C VAL A 12 -5.59 7.62 -3.81
N VAL A 13 -4.71 8.39 -3.17
CA VAL A 13 -4.67 8.48 -1.71
C VAL A 13 -5.98 9.06 -1.17
N GLY A 14 -6.51 10.09 -1.83
CA GLY A 14 -7.78 10.71 -1.44
C GLY A 14 -8.97 9.77 -1.56
N TYR A 15 -8.99 8.95 -2.62
CA TYR A 15 -10.05 7.97 -2.81
C TYR A 15 -10.11 6.99 -1.63
N TYR A 16 -8.98 6.41 -1.26
CA TYR A 16 -8.92 5.46 -0.16
C TYR A 16 -9.11 6.13 1.21
N CYS A 17 -8.73 7.39 1.33
CA CYS A 17 -9.03 8.16 2.53
C CYS A 17 -10.53 8.28 2.75
N ALA A 18 -11.28 8.57 1.68
CA ALA A 18 -12.74 8.66 1.76
C ALA A 18 -13.38 7.32 2.15
N LEU A 19 -12.89 6.22 1.57
CA LEU A 19 -13.38 4.89 1.94
C LEU A 19 -13.08 4.55 3.39
N ALA A 20 -11.88 4.86 3.86
CA ALA A 20 -11.50 4.60 5.24
C ALA A 20 -12.37 5.40 6.22
N LYS A 21 -12.65 6.65 5.91
CA LYS A 21 -13.54 7.49 6.73
C LYS A 21 -14.94 6.91 6.80
N ARG A 22 -15.46 6.44 5.69
CA ARG A 22 -16.79 5.83 5.64
C ARG A 22 -16.87 4.60 6.54
N GLU A 23 -15.79 3.85 6.63
CA GLU A 23 -15.73 2.64 7.45
C GLU A 23 -15.16 2.89 8.85
N ASN A 24 -14.94 4.15 9.22
CA ASN A 24 -14.42 4.54 10.53
C ASN A 24 -13.05 3.91 10.83
N ILE A 25 -12.19 3.83 9.82
CA ILE A 25 -10.84 3.30 9.97
C ILE A 25 -9.86 4.48 10.14
N PRO A 26 -9.10 4.54 11.23
CA PRO A 26 -8.06 5.55 11.38
C PRO A 26 -7.07 5.42 10.23
N TYR A 27 -6.84 6.52 9.53
CA TYR A 27 -6.04 6.56 8.31
C TYR A 27 -5.04 7.69 8.43
N SER A 28 -3.76 7.33 8.52
CA SER A 28 -2.67 8.28 8.67
C SER A 28 -1.85 8.31 7.38
N VAL A 29 -1.62 9.51 6.85
CA VAL A 29 -0.89 9.70 5.60
C VAL A 29 0.28 10.64 5.80
N GLN A 30 1.46 10.18 5.38
CA GLN A 30 2.66 10.99 5.38
C GLN A 30 3.32 10.79 4.01
N ILE A 31 3.03 11.69 3.09
CA ILE A 31 3.42 11.53 1.69
C ILE A 31 4.05 12.82 1.18
N ASP A 32 5.20 12.67 0.52
CA ASP A 32 5.94 13.79 -0.06
C ASP A 32 6.40 13.38 -1.46
N LEU A 33 5.52 13.59 -2.44
CA LEU A 33 5.79 13.28 -3.84
C LEU A 33 5.59 14.55 -4.67
N PRO A 34 6.61 14.95 -5.45
CA PRO A 34 6.50 16.15 -6.28
C PRO A 34 5.61 15.92 -7.49
N GLU A 35 5.25 16.99 -8.17
CA GLU A 35 4.41 16.93 -9.36
C GLU A 35 5.01 16.00 -10.42
N CYS A 36 6.31 16.13 -10.68
CA CYS A 36 7.02 15.28 -11.64
C CYS A 36 7.83 14.23 -10.89
N LEU A 37 7.61 12.97 -11.24
CA LEU A 37 8.25 11.84 -10.56
C LEU A 37 9.41 11.28 -11.38
N PRO A 38 10.48 10.80 -10.72
CA PRO A 38 11.57 10.10 -11.42
C PRO A 38 11.21 8.67 -11.80
N VAL A 39 10.05 8.17 -11.34
CA VAL A 39 9.59 6.81 -11.62
C VAL A 39 8.32 6.87 -12.48
N ASP A 40 7.96 5.74 -13.08
CA ASP A 40 6.75 5.64 -13.88
C ASP A 40 5.51 5.93 -13.01
N GLU A 41 4.75 6.95 -13.36
CA GLU A 41 3.59 7.38 -12.59
C GLU A 41 2.49 6.33 -12.56
N ILE A 42 2.28 5.62 -13.66
CA ILE A 42 1.26 4.57 -13.71
C ILE A 42 1.62 3.44 -12.75
N ASN A 43 2.89 3.02 -12.76
CA ASN A 43 3.36 1.98 -11.85
C ASN A 43 3.21 2.41 -10.40
N LEU A 44 3.57 3.65 -10.09
CA LEU A 44 3.43 4.19 -8.73
C LEU A 44 1.97 4.13 -8.27
N CYS A 45 1.04 4.57 -9.13
CA CYS A 45 -0.37 4.60 -8.79
C CYS A 45 -0.96 3.19 -8.66
N LEU A 46 -0.51 2.24 -9.47
CA LEU A 46 -0.94 0.85 -9.34
C LEU A 46 -0.46 0.25 -8.01
N VAL A 47 0.77 0.54 -7.62
CA VAL A 47 1.30 0.09 -6.33
C VAL A 47 0.49 0.70 -5.19
N LEU A 48 0.28 2.01 -5.21
CA LEU A 48 -0.51 2.69 -4.17
C LEU A 48 -1.90 2.09 -4.04
N SER A 49 -2.62 1.95 -5.16
CA SER A 49 -3.99 1.45 -5.11
C SER A 49 -4.07 0.00 -4.63
N ASN A 50 -3.16 -0.85 -5.09
CA ASN A 50 -3.14 -2.24 -4.67
C ASN A 50 -2.83 -2.39 -3.17
N LEU A 51 -1.86 -1.62 -2.68
CA LEU A 51 -1.49 -1.67 -1.27
C LEU A 51 -2.59 -1.11 -0.37
N LEU A 52 -3.19 0.02 -0.76
CA LEU A 52 -4.25 0.64 0.03
C LEU A 52 -5.52 -0.19 0.03
N GLU A 53 -5.86 -0.80 -1.11
CA GLU A 53 -7.02 -1.69 -1.16
C GLU A 53 -6.82 -2.91 -0.28
N ASN A 54 -5.63 -3.51 -0.34
CA ASN A 54 -5.31 -4.65 0.52
C ASN A 54 -5.39 -4.28 1.99
N ALA A 55 -4.87 -3.11 2.36
CA ALA A 55 -4.92 -2.62 3.74
C ALA A 55 -6.36 -2.36 4.20
N LEU A 56 -7.18 -1.77 3.33
CA LEU A 56 -8.58 -1.51 3.63
C LEU A 56 -9.34 -2.81 3.89
N GLU A 57 -9.17 -3.79 2.99
CA GLU A 57 -9.83 -5.08 3.14
C GLU A 57 -9.40 -5.82 4.40
N ALA A 58 -8.11 -5.80 4.72
CA ALA A 58 -7.61 -6.41 5.93
C ALA A 58 -8.17 -5.72 7.18
N SER A 59 -8.29 -4.40 7.14
CA SER A 59 -8.85 -3.63 8.25
C SER A 59 -10.32 -3.96 8.47
N LEU A 60 -11.08 -4.18 7.40
CA LEU A 60 -12.49 -4.55 7.52
C LEU A 60 -12.68 -5.91 8.19
N ARG A 61 -11.69 -6.78 8.12
CA ARG A 61 -11.71 -8.08 8.79
C ARG A 61 -11.13 -8.02 10.20
N THR A 62 -10.61 -6.86 10.59
CA THR A 62 -10.03 -6.63 11.91
C THR A 62 -11.10 -6.05 12.83
N ALA A 63 -11.05 -6.39 14.13
CA ALA A 63 -11.98 -5.83 15.11
C ALA A 63 -11.96 -4.30 15.05
N PRO A 64 -13.13 -3.64 15.01
CA PRO A 64 -13.20 -2.19 14.79
C PRO A 64 -12.30 -1.35 15.69
N ALA A 65 -12.14 -1.74 16.95
CA ALA A 65 -11.30 -0.98 17.89
C ALA A 65 -9.81 -1.07 17.58
N ARG A 66 -9.41 -2.01 16.72
CA ARG A 66 -8.01 -2.25 16.39
C ARG A 66 -7.63 -1.83 14.98
N ARG A 67 -8.58 -1.32 14.20
CA ARG A 67 -8.34 -0.93 12.82
C ARG A 67 -7.42 0.27 12.72
N ARG A 68 -6.45 0.21 11.81
CA ARG A 68 -5.54 1.31 11.55
C ARG A 68 -4.82 1.09 10.23
N ILE A 69 -4.70 2.15 9.44
CA ILE A 69 -3.93 2.14 8.20
C ILE A 69 -2.97 3.32 8.25
N LYS A 70 -1.72 3.10 7.89
CA LYS A 70 -0.72 4.16 7.79
C LYS A 70 -0.01 4.06 6.45
N LEU A 71 0.00 5.16 5.71
CA LEU A 71 0.69 5.28 4.43
C LEU A 71 1.87 6.24 4.58
N THR A 72 3.04 5.81 4.12
CA THR A 72 4.22 6.65 4.01
C THR A 72 4.75 6.53 2.60
N ALA A 73 5.02 7.64 1.93
CA ALA A 73 5.60 7.62 0.59
C ALA A 73 6.46 8.85 0.38
N TYR A 74 7.65 8.67 -0.17
CA TYR A 74 8.58 9.77 -0.42
C TYR A 74 9.65 9.34 -1.42
N LEU A 75 10.39 10.32 -1.93
CA LEU A 75 11.51 10.06 -2.81
C LEU A 75 12.80 9.95 -1.99
N HIS A 76 13.63 9.00 -2.38
CA HIS A 76 14.97 8.84 -1.81
C HIS A 76 15.98 9.17 -2.91
N GLY A 77 16.70 10.27 -2.74
CA GLY A 77 17.55 10.77 -3.80
C GLY A 77 16.74 11.24 -4.99
N ASN A 78 17.29 11.11 -6.19
CA ASN A 78 16.67 11.61 -7.40
C ASN A 78 16.06 10.52 -8.28
N SER A 79 16.08 9.28 -7.85
CA SER A 79 15.68 8.16 -8.71
C SER A 79 14.86 7.08 -8.04
N LEU A 80 14.64 7.16 -6.73
CA LEU A 80 13.92 6.11 -6.01
C LEU A 80 12.65 6.67 -5.37
N ALA A 81 11.56 5.89 -5.48
CA ALA A 81 10.33 6.17 -4.75
C ALA A 81 10.13 5.07 -3.74
N LEU A 82 9.90 5.44 -2.48
CA LEU A 82 9.65 4.52 -1.39
C LEU A 82 8.20 4.64 -0.96
N ILE A 83 7.51 3.51 -0.88
CA ILE A 83 6.10 3.44 -0.49
C ILE A 83 5.97 2.40 0.59
N GLN A 84 5.33 2.76 1.69
CA GLN A 84 5.11 1.83 2.80
C GLN A 84 3.68 1.96 3.28
N VAL A 85 2.99 0.83 3.34
CA VAL A 85 1.62 0.77 3.87
C VAL A 85 1.60 -0.22 5.01
N GLU A 86 1.13 0.24 6.17
CA GLU A 86 0.98 -0.59 7.36
C GLU A 86 -0.49 -0.67 7.72
N ASN A 87 -0.93 -1.85 8.16
CA ASN A 87 -2.27 -2.01 8.69
C ASN A 87 -2.28 -3.06 9.79
N THR A 88 -3.22 -2.92 10.71
CA THR A 88 -3.45 -3.94 11.71
C THR A 88 -4.20 -5.11 11.05
N TYR A 89 -4.04 -6.29 11.62
CA TYR A 89 -4.75 -7.48 11.13
C TYR A 89 -5.06 -8.42 12.29
N ASP A 90 -6.10 -9.23 12.09
CA ASP A 90 -6.47 -10.30 12.99
C ASP A 90 -6.35 -11.62 12.23
N GLY A 91 -6.04 -12.69 12.97
CA GLY A 91 -6.00 -14.02 12.40
C GLY A 91 -4.62 -14.41 11.90
N VAL A 92 -4.62 -15.38 11.00
CA VAL A 92 -3.39 -16.00 10.48
C VAL A 92 -3.06 -15.47 9.09
N ILE A 93 -1.80 -15.07 8.92
CA ILE A 93 -1.28 -14.71 7.61
C ILE A 93 -0.92 -16.01 6.87
N ARG A 94 -1.43 -16.16 5.66
CA ARG A 94 -1.15 -17.33 4.82
C ARG A 94 -0.14 -16.97 3.75
N GLU A 95 0.83 -17.86 3.57
CA GLU A 95 1.86 -17.68 2.55
C GLU A 95 2.05 -19.00 1.81
N LYS A 96 2.14 -18.93 0.48
CA LYS A 96 2.41 -20.10 -0.36
C LYS A 96 3.34 -19.67 -1.48
N ASP A 97 4.51 -20.31 -1.58
CA ASP A 97 5.51 -20.03 -2.61
C ASP A 97 5.90 -18.54 -2.66
N GLY A 98 6.03 -17.92 -1.48
CA GLY A 98 6.38 -16.52 -1.38
C GLY A 98 5.25 -15.56 -1.66
N VAL A 99 4.03 -16.06 -1.82
CA VAL A 99 2.84 -15.25 -2.09
C VAL A 99 1.92 -15.29 -0.88
N PHE A 100 1.52 -14.11 -0.42
CA PHE A 100 0.60 -13.99 0.71
C PHE A 100 -0.83 -14.16 0.21
N LEU A 101 -1.54 -15.11 0.82
CA LEU A 101 -2.92 -15.40 0.46
C LEU A 101 -3.87 -14.68 1.40
N SER A 102 -4.90 -14.08 0.83
CA SER A 102 -5.96 -13.46 1.60
C SER A 102 -6.84 -14.55 2.22
N SER A 103 -7.44 -14.26 3.38
CA SER A 103 -8.43 -15.13 3.98
C SER A 103 -9.80 -14.99 3.30
N LYS A 104 -9.91 -14.10 2.33
CA LYS A 104 -11.13 -13.91 1.57
C LYS A 104 -11.29 -15.00 0.53
N ARG A 105 -11.98 -14.70 -0.53
CA ARG A 105 -12.22 -15.63 -1.62
C ARG A 105 -11.00 -15.78 -2.52
N LYS A 106 -11.05 -16.73 -3.40
CA LYS A 106 -10.01 -17.02 -4.38
C LYS A 106 -9.59 -15.80 -5.18
N GLY A 107 -8.31 -15.61 -5.34
CA GLY A 107 -7.73 -14.52 -6.13
C GLY A 107 -7.36 -13.28 -5.34
N ASP A 108 -7.65 -13.25 -4.06
CA ASP A 108 -7.42 -12.06 -3.23
C ASP A 108 -5.93 -11.73 -3.02
N GLY A 109 -5.03 -12.66 -3.32
CA GLY A 109 -3.60 -12.39 -3.23
C GLY A 109 -3.01 -11.72 -4.46
N VAL A 110 -3.82 -11.52 -5.50
CA VAL A 110 -3.35 -10.98 -6.78
C VAL A 110 -2.80 -9.56 -6.64
N GLY A 111 -3.36 -8.75 -5.77
CA GLY A 111 -2.90 -7.39 -5.55
C GLY A 111 -1.43 -7.33 -5.13
N LEU A 112 -1.01 -8.18 -4.18
CA LEU A 112 0.39 -8.21 -3.74
C LEU A 112 1.31 -8.82 -4.79
N GLN A 113 0.84 -9.79 -5.56
CA GLN A 113 1.60 -10.34 -6.67
C GLN A 113 1.85 -9.28 -7.73
N SER A 114 0.85 -8.47 -8.05
CA SER A 114 0.98 -7.37 -9.00
C SER A 114 1.99 -6.35 -8.53
N VAL A 115 1.97 -6.00 -7.24
CA VAL A 115 2.92 -5.07 -6.65
C VAL A 115 4.35 -5.61 -6.78
N ARG A 116 4.55 -6.87 -6.45
CA ARG A 116 5.86 -7.51 -6.55
C ARG A 116 6.36 -7.50 -7.99
N HIS A 117 5.49 -7.82 -8.94
CA HIS A 117 5.82 -7.84 -10.35
C HIS A 117 6.23 -6.44 -10.84
N ILE A 118 5.46 -5.42 -10.48
CA ILE A 118 5.76 -4.04 -10.85
C ILE A 118 7.11 -3.60 -10.28
N ALA A 119 7.37 -3.92 -9.01
CA ALA A 119 8.63 -3.56 -8.37
C ALA A 119 9.81 -4.22 -9.08
N GLU A 120 9.73 -5.52 -9.35
CA GLU A 120 10.80 -6.25 -10.02
C GLU A 120 11.05 -5.72 -11.44
N LYS A 121 10.00 -5.38 -12.15
CA LYS A 121 10.08 -4.85 -13.51
C LYS A 121 10.75 -3.48 -13.56
N SER A 122 10.62 -2.68 -12.50
CA SER A 122 11.22 -1.36 -12.42
C SER A 122 12.56 -1.37 -11.68
N CYS A 123 13.20 -2.54 -11.60
CA CYS A 123 14.48 -2.72 -10.90
C CYS A 123 14.39 -2.36 -9.41
N GLY A 124 13.20 -2.42 -8.85
CA GLY A 124 12.97 -2.17 -7.43
C GLY A 124 12.76 -3.45 -6.67
N VAL A 125 12.21 -3.33 -5.47
CA VAL A 125 11.98 -4.47 -4.60
C VAL A 125 10.72 -4.23 -3.75
N SER A 126 10.02 -5.32 -3.42
CA SER A 126 8.93 -5.28 -2.47
C SER A 126 9.24 -6.21 -1.30
N THR A 127 8.92 -5.76 -0.09
CA THR A 127 9.17 -6.52 1.12
C THR A 127 7.90 -6.53 1.96
N VAL A 128 7.52 -7.70 2.45
CA VAL A 128 6.35 -7.85 3.32
C VAL A 128 6.83 -8.37 4.67
N THR A 129 6.40 -7.69 5.73
CA THR A 129 6.67 -8.12 7.09
C THR A 129 5.36 -8.14 7.87
N TYR A 130 5.27 -9.03 8.84
CA TYR A 130 4.10 -9.08 9.73
C TYR A 130 4.54 -9.57 11.09
N GLN A 131 4.12 -8.84 12.11
CA GLN A 131 4.51 -9.12 13.49
C GLN A 131 3.58 -8.39 14.43
N ASP A 132 3.19 -9.05 15.51
CA ASP A 132 2.41 -8.44 16.60
C ASP A 132 1.13 -7.74 16.12
N GLY A 133 0.44 -8.34 15.14
CA GLY A 133 -0.81 -7.80 14.64
C GLY A 133 -0.65 -6.64 13.68
N LEU A 134 0.56 -6.38 13.21
CA LEU A 134 0.86 -5.33 12.24
C LEU A 134 1.43 -5.93 10.96
N PHE A 135 0.78 -5.65 9.84
CA PHE A 135 1.18 -6.09 8.51
C PHE A 135 1.74 -4.88 7.75
N CYS A 136 2.95 -5.02 7.24
CA CYS A 136 3.63 -3.92 6.56
C CYS A 136 4.15 -4.35 5.20
N VAL A 137 3.84 -3.58 4.16
CA VAL A 137 4.39 -3.78 2.82
C VAL A 137 5.21 -2.55 2.48
N LYS A 138 6.47 -2.77 2.11
CA LYS A 138 7.39 -1.71 1.70
C LYS A 138 7.80 -1.97 0.26
N VAL A 139 7.66 -0.97 -0.59
CA VAL A 139 7.98 -1.06 -2.00
C VAL A 139 8.95 0.04 -2.39
N MET A 140 9.97 -0.32 -3.15
CA MET A 140 10.93 0.62 -3.72
C MET A 140 10.82 0.53 -5.23
N LEU A 141 10.61 1.66 -5.88
CA LEU A 141 10.57 1.75 -7.34
C LEU A 141 11.73 2.60 -7.83
N CYS A 142 12.38 2.16 -8.91
CA CYS A 142 13.50 2.90 -9.52
C CYS A 142 13.01 3.61 -10.77
N GLY A 143 13.62 4.75 -11.01
CA GLY A 143 13.37 5.50 -12.23
C GLY A 143 14.34 5.16 -13.33
#